data_1ea8efebafb3b55e6b2b8808f5e3bd9f
#
_entry.id   1ea8efebafb3b55e6b2b8808f5e3bd9f
#
_cell.length_a   1.000
_cell.length_b   1.000
_cell.length_c   1.000
_cell.angle_alpha   90.00
_cell.angle_beta   90.00
_cell.angle_gamma   90.00
#
_symmetry.space_group_name_H-M   'P 1'
#
loop_
_entity.id
_entity.type
_entity.pdbx_description
1 polymer ?
#
loop_
_entity_poly.entity_id
_entity_poly.type
_entity_poly.pdbx_seq_one_letter_code
_entity_poly.pdbx_strand_id
1 'polypeptide(L)'
;MATMNMIQALNSALDVMLGRDPDVLTFGEDAGYFGGVFRVTDGLQKKYGPTRCFDSPISEGGIMATAVGMGAYGLRPVVEIQFADYIYPGYDQIVSEAAKIRYRSAGEFTAPITVRTPYGGGIFGGQTHSQSPESLFTHIAGLKTVIPSTPYDAKGLLISAIEDDDPVIFFEPKRIYNGPFSGHHDQPVQPWSKFAEADVPEEHYVVPLGKAAIVREGSDVTVLAYGTMVHVSKAAAEESGIDAEVIDLRTLVPLDIETIVVSVKKTGRCVIVHEAPRTSGFGAELAALVQEQCFFYLEAPIERVTGWDTPYPHAFEWHYFPGPARVIEGLKKAMER
;
A
#
# COMPACT_ATOMS: atom_id res chain seq x y z
N MET A 1 3.38 23.79 -2.87
CA MET A 1 2.46 22.77 -3.42
C MET A 1 2.82 22.57 -4.87
N ALA A 2 3.03 21.34 -5.30
CA ALA A 2 3.22 20.97 -6.69
C ALA A 2 2.28 19.82 -7.04
N THR A 3 1.68 19.80 -8.22
CA THR A 3 0.88 18.68 -8.69
C THR A 3 1.82 17.54 -9.05
N MET A 4 1.66 16.40 -8.38
CA MET A 4 2.53 15.23 -8.50
C MET A 4 1.71 13.98 -8.76
N ASN A 5 2.24 13.07 -9.59
CA ASN A 5 1.83 11.68 -9.57
C ASN A 5 2.51 10.93 -8.41
N MET A 6 2.16 9.67 -8.23
CA MET A 6 2.67 8.89 -7.10
C MET A 6 4.19 8.69 -7.14
N ILE A 7 4.79 8.47 -8.31
CA ILE A 7 6.26 8.32 -8.46
C ILE A 7 6.98 9.60 -8.03
N GLN A 8 6.49 10.76 -8.48
CA GLN A 8 7.07 12.06 -8.11
C GLN A 8 6.92 12.34 -6.61
N ALA A 9 5.79 11.97 -6.02
CA ALA A 9 5.54 12.13 -4.58
C ALA A 9 6.47 11.25 -3.74
N LEU A 10 6.67 9.98 -4.13
CA LEU A 10 7.61 9.07 -3.48
C LEU A 10 9.07 9.55 -3.64
N ASN A 11 9.47 9.98 -4.84
CA ASN A 11 10.77 10.58 -5.06
C ASN A 11 10.98 11.81 -4.16
N SER A 12 9.98 12.69 -4.09
CA SER A 12 10.02 13.87 -3.22
C SER A 12 10.12 13.51 -1.72
N ALA A 13 9.48 12.42 -1.26
CA ALA A 13 9.64 11.93 0.11
C ALA A 13 11.10 11.53 0.39
N LEU A 14 11.68 10.73 -0.51
CA LEU A 14 13.08 10.29 -0.40
C LEU A 14 14.05 11.47 -0.46
N ASP A 15 13.83 12.42 -1.36
CA ASP A 15 14.65 13.62 -1.49
C ASP A 15 14.64 14.46 -0.22
N VAL A 16 13.46 14.67 0.37
CA VAL A 16 13.32 15.39 1.65
C VAL A 16 14.06 14.66 2.77
N MET A 17 13.89 13.35 2.90
CA MET A 17 14.48 12.58 3.99
C MET A 17 15.99 12.43 3.85
N LEU A 18 16.50 12.16 2.66
CA LEU A 18 17.94 12.14 2.40
C LEU A 18 18.62 13.49 2.69
N GLY A 19 17.91 14.60 2.45
CA GLY A 19 18.41 15.93 2.74
C GLY A 19 18.37 16.33 4.21
N ARG A 20 17.44 15.76 4.99
CA ARG A 20 17.22 16.13 6.40
C ARG A 20 17.99 15.27 7.38
N ASP A 21 18.15 13.99 7.08
CA ASP A 21 18.72 13.01 8.01
C ASP A 21 19.94 12.32 7.36
N PRO A 22 21.15 12.48 7.93
CA PRO A 22 22.37 11.87 7.43
C PRO A 22 22.36 10.33 7.52
N ASP A 23 21.55 9.73 8.39
CA ASP A 23 21.47 8.30 8.59
C ASP A 23 20.51 7.60 7.62
N VAL A 24 19.67 8.36 6.88
CA VAL A 24 18.80 7.85 5.82
C VAL A 24 19.62 7.53 4.58
N LEU A 25 19.45 6.34 4.04
CA LEU A 25 20.03 5.92 2.75
C LEU A 25 19.02 5.06 1.99
N THR A 26 19.13 5.01 0.66
CA THR A 26 18.27 4.17 -0.18
C THR A 26 19.09 3.29 -1.09
N PHE A 27 18.70 2.03 -1.25
CA PHE A 27 19.36 1.10 -2.17
C PHE A 27 18.43 -0.03 -2.59
N GLY A 28 18.83 -0.72 -3.62
CA GLY A 28 18.11 -1.83 -4.24
C GLY A 28 18.64 -2.11 -5.62
N GLU A 29 18.00 -2.98 -6.35
CA GLU A 29 18.35 -3.29 -7.73
C GLU A 29 18.05 -2.08 -8.62
N ASP A 30 19.04 -1.59 -9.36
CA ASP A 30 18.95 -0.40 -10.21
C ASP A 30 18.48 0.90 -9.51
N ALA A 31 18.43 0.91 -8.18
CA ALA A 31 17.96 2.05 -7.40
C ALA A 31 18.93 3.25 -7.41
N GLY A 32 20.21 3.01 -7.67
CA GLY A 32 21.26 4.02 -7.70
C GLY A 32 21.31 4.81 -9.02
N TYR A 33 22.19 4.38 -9.93
CA TYR A 33 22.45 5.11 -11.16
C TYR A 33 21.23 5.22 -12.08
N PHE A 34 20.51 4.12 -12.24
CA PHE A 34 19.33 4.08 -13.12
C PHE A 34 18.11 4.80 -12.52
N GLY A 35 17.99 4.87 -11.20
CA GLY A 35 16.88 5.52 -10.52
C GLY A 35 15.65 4.64 -10.26
N GLY A 36 15.86 3.32 -10.21
CA GLY A 36 14.81 2.32 -10.02
C GLY A 36 14.05 1.99 -11.31
N VAL A 37 13.46 0.80 -11.37
CA VAL A 37 12.68 0.33 -12.54
C VAL A 37 11.50 1.27 -12.85
N PHE A 38 10.86 1.80 -11.84
CA PHE A 38 9.77 2.78 -11.97
C PHE A 38 10.21 4.23 -11.76
N ARG A 39 11.52 4.49 -11.69
CA ARG A 39 12.12 5.84 -11.58
C ARG A 39 11.80 6.58 -10.28
N VAL A 40 11.47 5.87 -9.22
CA VAL A 40 11.18 6.49 -7.92
C VAL A 40 12.42 7.12 -7.30
N THR A 41 13.61 6.57 -7.53
CA THR A 41 14.89 7.09 -7.01
C THR A 41 15.70 7.91 -8.05
N ASP A 42 15.05 8.28 -9.16
CA ASP A 42 15.72 9.04 -10.24
C ASP A 42 16.33 10.34 -9.72
N GLY A 43 17.60 10.58 -10.11
CA GLY A 43 18.35 11.78 -9.72
C GLY A 43 18.94 11.78 -8.30
N LEU A 44 18.49 10.90 -7.39
CA LEU A 44 18.90 10.91 -5.99
C LEU A 44 20.40 10.55 -5.82
N GLN A 45 20.92 9.56 -6.55
CA GLN A 45 22.35 9.24 -6.50
C GLN A 45 23.22 10.43 -6.96
N LYS A 46 22.80 11.12 -8.00
CA LYS A 46 23.52 12.31 -8.48
C LYS A 46 23.53 13.43 -7.43
N LYS A 47 22.46 13.57 -6.66
CA LYS A 47 22.31 14.64 -5.66
C LYS A 47 23.02 14.32 -4.34
N TYR A 48 22.89 13.06 -3.86
CA TYR A 48 23.35 12.67 -2.52
C TYR A 48 24.60 11.77 -2.51
N GLY A 49 25.02 11.32 -3.68
CA GLY A 49 26.20 10.47 -3.86
C GLY A 49 25.93 8.97 -3.73
N PRO A 50 26.90 8.13 -4.20
CA PRO A 50 26.73 6.69 -4.27
C PRO A 50 26.81 5.97 -2.92
N THR A 51 27.11 6.65 -1.83
CA THR A 51 27.07 6.09 -0.46
C THR A 51 25.72 6.25 0.20
N ARG A 52 24.87 7.13 -0.34
CA ARG A 52 23.53 7.42 0.20
C ARG A 52 22.41 6.88 -0.70
N CYS A 53 22.66 6.71 -1.99
CA CYS A 53 21.75 6.12 -2.96
C CYS A 53 22.58 5.23 -3.91
N PHE A 54 22.38 3.90 -3.83
CA PHE A 54 23.27 2.97 -4.54
C PHE A 54 22.54 1.69 -5.02
N ASP A 55 23.18 1.04 -5.98
CA ASP A 55 22.71 -0.22 -6.55
C ASP A 55 23.16 -1.41 -5.70
N SER A 56 22.34 -2.44 -5.64
CA SER A 56 22.69 -3.75 -5.11
C SER A 56 22.66 -4.81 -6.22
N PRO A 57 23.36 -5.93 -6.06
CA PRO A 57 23.12 -7.12 -6.89
C PRO A 57 21.67 -7.62 -6.74
N ILE A 58 21.19 -8.41 -7.71
CA ILE A 58 19.93 -9.13 -7.64
C ILE A 58 20.03 -10.20 -6.53
N SER A 59 19.61 -9.82 -5.34
CA SER A 59 19.64 -10.69 -4.16
C SER A 59 18.78 -10.08 -3.05
N GLU A 60 17.48 -10.29 -3.09
CA GLU A 60 16.54 -9.68 -2.13
C GLU A 60 16.81 -10.14 -0.70
N GLY A 61 17.26 -11.40 -0.53
CA GLY A 61 17.75 -11.89 0.76
C GLY A 61 18.98 -11.11 1.24
N GLY A 62 19.92 -10.80 0.36
CA GLY A 62 21.11 -9.98 0.65
C GLY A 62 20.76 -8.52 0.92
N ILE A 63 19.83 -7.94 0.17
CA ILE A 63 19.31 -6.59 0.38
C ILE A 63 18.73 -6.48 1.80
N MET A 64 17.84 -7.40 2.15
CA MET A 64 17.19 -7.38 3.47
C MET A 64 18.16 -7.66 4.62
N ALA A 65 19.07 -8.65 4.48
CA ALA A 65 20.09 -8.91 5.49
C ALA A 65 21.01 -7.69 5.74
N THR A 66 21.38 -6.99 4.66
CA THR A 66 22.17 -5.76 4.74
C THR A 66 21.39 -4.66 5.45
N ALA A 67 20.10 -4.47 5.13
CA ALA A 67 19.24 -3.49 5.79
C ALA A 67 19.10 -3.77 7.30
N VAL A 68 18.94 -5.04 7.70
CA VAL A 68 18.88 -5.42 9.12
C VAL A 68 20.17 -5.03 9.85
N GLY A 69 21.33 -5.32 9.26
CA GLY A 69 22.62 -4.92 9.83
C GLY A 69 22.78 -3.39 9.92
N MET A 70 22.38 -2.66 8.88
CA MET A 70 22.39 -1.19 8.85
C MET A 70 21.48 -0.59 9.93
N GLY A 71 20.25 -1.09 10.04
CA GLY A 71 19.29 -0.64 11.06
C GLY A 71 19.80 -0.88 12.48
N ALA A 72 20.36 -2.06 12.75
CA ALA A 72 20.96 -2.38 14.04
C ALA A 72 22.19 -1.51 14.37
N TYR A 73 22.87 -1.01 13.32
CA TYR A 73 24.02 -0.09 13.48
C TYR A 73 23.60 1.37 13.67
N GLY A 74 22.31 1.71 13.53
CA GLY A 74 21.77 3.05 13.73
C GLY A 74 21.47 3.84 12.45
N LEU A 75 21.60 3.20 11.27
CA LEU A 75 21.19 3.80 10.01
C LEU A 75 19.68 3.57 9.75
N ARG A 76 19.10 4.38 8.86
CA ARG A 76 17.70 4.27 8.41
C ARG A 76 17.63 3.85 6.95
N PRO A 77 17.80 2.55 6.64
CA PRO A 77 17.78 2.07 5.27
C PRO A 77 16.35 2.06 4.69
N VAL A 78 16.21 2.66 3.53
CA VAL A 78 15.02 2.56 2.68
C VAL A 78 15.37 1.67 1.51
N VAL A 79 14.94 0.42 1.55
CA VAL A 79 15.27 -0.55 0.50
C VAL A 79 14.17 -0.66 -0.54
N GLU A 80 14.54 -0.82 -1.80
CA GLU A 80 13.62 -1.09 -2.90
C GLU A 80 13.75 -2.55 -3.33
N ILE A 81 12.63 -3.27 -3.30
CA ILE A 81 12.44 -4.55 -3.97
C ILE A 81 11.63 -4.27 -5.24
N GLN A 82 12.14 -4.65 -6.41
CA GLN A 82 11.59 -4.21 -7.70
C GLN A 82 10.12 -4.54 -7.92
N PHE A 83 9.65 -5.67 -7.37
CA PHE A 83 8.25 -6.10 -7.37
C PHE A 83 7.94 -6.87 -6.09
N ALA A 84 6.72 -6.73 -5.58
CA ALA A 84 6.25 -7.50 -4.43
C ALA A 84 6.35 -9.02 -4.63
N ASP A 85 6.29 -9.45 -5.89
CA ASP A 85 6.48 -10.84 -6.31
C ASP A 85 7.89 -11.38 -6.05
N TYR A 86 8.88 -10.51 -5.92
CA TYR A 86 10.29 -10.87 -5.69
C TYR A 86 10.72 -10.74 -4.23
N ILE A 87 9.83 -10.33 -3.34
CA ILE A 87 10.16 -10.11 -1.93
C ILE A 87 10.43 -11.43 -1.16
N TYR A 88 10.00 -12.56 -1.70
CA TYR A 88 10.03 -13.86 -0.99
C TYR A 88 11.43 -14.33 -0.58
N PRO A 89 12.51 -14.17 -1.38
CA PRO A 89 13.85 -14.50 -0.90
C PRO A 89 14.32 -13.66 0.29
N GLY A 90 13.78 -12.42 0.43
CA GLY A 90 14.04 -11.54 1.56
C GLY A 90 13.11 -11.78 2.77
N TYR A 91 12.06 -12.57 2.61
CA TYR A 91 11.01 -12.76 3.61
C TYR A 91 11.55 -13.31 4.95
N ASP A 92 12.50 -14.24 4.90
CA ASP A 92 13.15 -14.78 6.11
C ASP A 92 13.78 -13.65 6.96
N GLN A 93 14.54 -12.75 6.33
CA GLN A 93 15.18 -11.62 7.03
C GLN A 93 14.16 -10.63 7.58
N ILE A 94 13.05 -10.42 6.87
CA ILE A 94 11.96 -9.55 7.33
C ILE A 94 11.29 -10.17 8.57
N VAL A 95 10.92 -11.44 8.50
CA VAL A 95 10.12 -12.11 9.53
C VAL A 95 10.95 -12.54 10.73
N SER A 96 12.14 -13.11 10.48
CA SER A 96 12.96 -13.72 11.53
C SER A 96 13.85 -12.70 12.23
N GLU A 97 14.26 -11.64 11.55
CA GLU A 97 15.18 -10.64 12.08
C GLU A 97 14.53 -9.27 12.27
N ALA A 98 14.16 -8.56 11.18
CA ALA A 98 13.66 -7.18 11.27
C ALA A 98 12.46 -7.04 12.23
N ALA A 99 11.44 -7.91 12.07
CA ALA A 99 10.23 -7.89 12.89
C ALA A 99 10.47 -8.15 14.38
N LYS A 100 11.57 -8.80 14.74
CA LYS A 100 11.77 -9.34 16.10
C LYS A 100 12.93 -8.72 16.87
N ILE A 101 13.81 -7.98 16.20
CA ILE A 101 15.06 -7.50 16.82
C ILE A 101 14.79 -6.62 18.04
N ARG A 102 13.83 -5.70 17.97
CA ARG A 102 13.46 -4.84 19.12
C ARG A 102 12.98 -5.66 20.31
N TYR A 103 12.07 -6.60 20.08
CA TYR A 103 11.56 -7.46 21.15
C TYR A 103 12.63 -8.38 21.72
N ARG A 104 13.44 -9.00 20.85
CA ARG A 104 14.52 -9.93 21.24
C ARG A 104 15.61 -9.25 22.06
N SER A 105 15.92 -8.00 21.76
CA SER A 105 16.92 -7.20 22.48
C SER A 105 16.35 -6.42 23.66
N ALA A 106 15.08 -6.62 24.03
CA ALA A 106 14.39 -5.84 25.06
C ALA A 106 14.43 -4.31 24.79
N GLY A 107 14.45 -3.90 23.52
CA GLY A 107 14.47 -2.50 23.10
C GLY A 107 15.87 -1.90 22.95
N GLU A 108 16.93 -2.67 23.18
CA GLU A 108 18.32 -2.18 23.00
C GLU A 108 18.63 -1.87 21.53
N PHE A 109 18.11 -2.68 20.61
CA PHE A 109 18.19 -2.46 19.16
C PHE A 109 16.82 -2.14 18.58
N THR A 110 16.81 -1.30 17.55
CA THR A 110 15.65 -1.02 16.70
C THR A 110 15.90 -1.51 15.29
N ALA A 111 14.86 -1.54 14.46
CA ALA A 111 14.96 -1.88 13.04
C ALA A 111 14.26 -0.81 12.20
N PRO A 112 14.81 0.41 12.10
CA PRO A 112 14.21 1.52 11.37
C PRO A 112 14.36 1.31 9.85
N ILE A 113 13.75 0.25 9.34
CA ILE A 113 13.88 -0.22 7.97
C ILE A 113 12.57 0.05 7.25
N THR A 114 12.62 0.78 6.13
CA THR A 114 11.47 0.90 5.23
C THR A 114 11.71 0.02 4.00
N VAL A 115 10.86 -0.97 3.78
CA VAL A 115 10.89 -1.83 2.58
C VAL A 115 9.83 -1.33 1.61
N ARG A 116 10.27 -0.71 0.52
CA ARG A 116 9.41 -0.24 -0.56
C ARG A 116 9.31 -1.31 -1.64
N THR A 117 8.11 -1.57 -2.12
CA THR A 117 7.92 -2.48 -3.23
C THR A 117 6.65 -2.16 -4.02
N PRO A 118 6.72 -2.10 -5.36
CA PRO A 118 5.54 -2.02 -6.22
C PRO A 118 4.72 -3.30 -6.10
N TYR A 119 3.39 -3.17 -5.93
CA TYR A 119 2.49 -4.31 -5.80
C TYR A 119 1.25 -4.16 -6.68
N GLY A 120 0.47 -5.25 -6.80
CA GLY A 120 -0.82 -5.26 -7.45
C GLY A 120 -0.75 -5.34 -8.98
N GLY A 121 -1.92 -5.39 -9.61
CA GLY A 121 -2.07 -5.47 -11.05
C GLY A 121 -1.97 -4.12 -11.77
N GLY A 122 -2.39 -4.12 -13.04
CA GLY A 122 -2.50 -2.92 -13.86
C GLY A 122 -1.43 -2.75 -14.93
N ILE A 123 -0.50 -3.69 -15.04
CA ILE A 123 0.59 -3.67 -16.03
C ILE A 123 0.66 -4.92 -16.90
N PHE A 124 -0.30 -5.82 -16.78
CA PHE A 124 -0.30 -7.14 -17.46
C PHE A 124 0.95 -7.99 -17.16
N GLY A 125 1.47 -7.86 -15.93
CA GLY A 125 2.68 -8.53 -15.51
C GLY A 125 2.51 -10.03 -15.18
N GLY A 126 1.28 -10.54 -15.14
CA GLY A 126 1.00 -11.95 -14.86
C GLY A 126 1.41 -12.38 -13.45
N GLN A 127 1.85 -13.63 -13.35
CA GLN A 127 2.09 -14.30 -12.06
C GLN A 127 3.31 -13.78 -11.28
N THR A 128 4.22 -13.09 -11.94
CA THR A 128 5.51 -12.69 -11.37
C THR A 128 5.70 -11.18 -11.20
N HIS A 129 4.67 -10.36 -11.58
CA HIS A 129 4.76 -8.91 -11.53
C HIS A 129 3.44 -8.24 -11.13
N SER A 130 2.46 -8.99 -10.64
CA SER A 130 1.11 -8.43 -10.38
C SER A 130 0.47 -8.95 -9.09
N GLN A 131 1.22 -9.58 -8.21
CA GLN A 131 0.66 -10.12 -6.97
C GLN A 131 0.45 -9.03 -5.90
N SER A 132 -0.42 -9.36 -4.95
CA SER A 132 -0.79 -8.54 -3.80
C SER A 132 -0.58 -9.38 -2.52
N PRO A 133 0.66 -9.44 -2.00
CA PRO A 133 1.02 -10.34 -0.90
C PRO A 133 0.89 -9.70 0.49
N GLU A 134 0.19 -8.58 0.63
CA GLU A 134 0.12 -7.79 1.87
C GLU A 134 -0.30 -8.58 3.10
N SER A 135 -1.18 -9.58 2.92
CA SER A 135 -1.65 -10.41 4.04
C SER A 135 -0.54 -11.24 4.71
N LEU A 136 0.53 -11.58 3.97
CA LEU A 136 1.68 -12.29 4.53
C LEU A 136 2.45 -11.43 5.55
N PHE A 137 2.44 -10.12 5.36
CA PHE A 137 3.16 -9.16 6.21
C PHE A 137 2.29 -8.65 7.35
N THR A 138 0.98 -8.50 7.14
CA THR A 138 0.03 -8.12 8.19
C THR A 138 -0.12 -9.16 9.29
N HIS A 139 0.18 -10.43 8.98
CA HIS A 139 0.17 -11.53 9.95
C HIS A 139 1.39 -11.49 10.92
N ILE A 140 2.46 -10.81 10.55
CA ILE A 140 3.73 -10.87 11.29
C ILE A 140 3.78 -9.78 12.35
N ALA A 141 3.73 -10.20 13.63
CA ALA A 141 3.91 -9.28 14.75
C ALA A 141 5.30 -8.60 14.71
N GLY A 142 5.32 -7.29 14.88
CA GLY A 142 6.52 -6.46 14.82
C GLY A 142 6.73 -5.76 13.47
N LEU A 143 5.90 -6.03 12.45
CA LEU A 143 5.88 -5.28 11.19
C LEU A 143 4.73 -4.27 11.17
N LYS A 144 4.96 -3.17 10.46
CA LYS A 144 3.91 -2.25 10.01
C LYS A 144 3.70 -2.42 8.50
N THR A 145 2.46 -2.27 8.03
CA THR A 145 2.13 -2.46 6.61
C THR A 145 1.31 -1.27 6.12
N VAL A 146 1.81 -0.61 5.08
CA VAL A 146 1.28 0.67 4.57
C VAL A 146 1.01 0.55 3.07
N ILE A 147 -0.14 1.07 2.62
CA ILE A 147 -0.56 1.07 1.22
C ILE A 147 -1.28 2.39 0.90
N PRO A 148 -0.61 3.41 0.34
CA PRO A 148 -1.24 4.67 -0.02
C PRO A 148 -2.16 4.55 -1.23
N SER A 149 -3.13 5.46 -1.36
CA SER A 149 -3.99 5.57 -2.54
C SER A 149 -3.82 6.88 -3.31
N THR A 150 -3.15 7.87 -2.71
CA THR A 150 -2.95 9.19 -3.33
C THR A 150 -1.49 9.63 -3.26
N PRO A 151 -1.03 10.50 -4.16
CA PRO A 151 0.32 11.06 -4.08
C PRO A 151 0.60 11.81 -2.76
N TYR A 152 -0.40 12.56 -2.25
CA TYR A 152 -0.28 13.22 -0.95
C TYR A 152 -0.01 12.23 0.17
N ASP A 153 -0.81 11.17 0.26
CA ASP A 153 -0.62 10.14 1.27
C ASP A 153 0.67 9.34 1.05
N ALA A 154 1.03 9.05 -0.20
CA ALA A 154 2.27 8.34 -0.52
C ALA A 154 3.49 9.05 0.05
N LYS A 155 3.62 10.36 -0.17
CA LYS A 155 4.73 11.15 0.40
C LYS A 155 4.67 11.19 1.92
N GLY A 156 3.53 11.58 2.49
CA GLY A 156 3.41 11.76 3.94
C GLY A 156 3.55 10.47 4.73
N LEU A 157 3.00 9.35 4.23
CA LEU A 157 3.14 8.02 4.84
C LEU A 157 4.56 7.45 4.67
N LEU A 158 5.23 7.71 3.53
CA LEU A 158 6.61 7.26 3.34
C LEU A 158 7.57 8.01 4.27
N ILE A 159 7.38 9.30 4.48
CA ILE A 159 8.14 10.06 5.47
C ILE A 159 7.90 9.49 6.88
N SER A 160 6.63 9.23 7.26
CA SER A 160 6.31 8.59 8.53
C SER A 160 6.95 7.21 8.69
N ALA A 161 7.00 6.42 7.61
CA ALA A 161 7.64 5.11 7.61
C ALA A 161 9.16 5.20 7.82
N ILE A 162 9.82 6.19 7.19
CA ILE A 162 11.26 6.40 7.34
C ILE A 162 11.63 6.92 8.73
N GLU A 163 10.76 7.73 9.35
CA GLU A 163 10.95 8.23 10.71
C GLU A 163 10.62 7.20 11.79
N ASP A 164 9.97 6.11 11.45
CA ASP A 164 9.61 5.05 12.40
C ASP A 164 10.82 4.20 12.79
N ASP A 165 10.90 3.82 14.07
CA ASP A 165 11.98 2.98 14.60
C ASP A 165 11.71 1.47 14.43
N ASP A 166 10.52 1.09 13.95
CA ASP A 166 10.15 -0.28 13.67
C ASP A 166 10.04 -0.51 12.14
N PRO A 167 10.19 -1.76 11.67
CA PRO A 167 10.20 -2.03 10.25
C PRO A 167 8.82 -1.83 9.61
N VAL A 168 8.81 -1.11 8.50
CA VAL A 168 7.62 -0.80 7.70
C VAL A 168 7.72 -1.43 6.33
N ILE A 169 6.72 -2.22 5.95
CA ILE A 169 6.53 -2.70 4.58
C ILE A 169 5.60 -1.71 3.87
N PHE A 170 6.14 -1.03 2.89
CA PHE A 170 5.46 0.03 2.15
C PHE A 170 5.14 -0.46 0.73
N PHE A 171 3.90 -0.87 0.50
CA PHE A 171 3.42 -1.33 -0.78
C PHE A 171 2.96 -0.17 -1.66
N GLU A 172 3.48 -0.10 -2.87
CA GLU A 172 3.22 0.97 -3.82
C GLU A 172 2.31 0.48 -4.95
N PRO A 173 1.06 0.96 -5.05
CA PRO A 173 0.12 0.46 -6.06
C PRO A 173 0.52 0.91 -7.46
N LYS A 174 1.11 0.01 -8.25
CA LYS A 174 1.66 0.27 -9.60
C LYS A 174 0.65 0.88 -10.56
N ARG A 175 -0.61 0.46 -10.47
CA ARG A 175 -1.66 0.93 -11.37
C ARG A 175 -1.85 2.44 -11.34
N ILE A 176 -1.56 3.08 -10.23
CA ILE A 176 -1.75 4.53 -10.05
C ILE A 176 -0.44 5.29 -9.94
N TYR A 177 0.68 4.73 -10.39
CA TYR A 177 2.00 5.36 -10.32
C TYR A 177 2.11 6.65 -11.14
N ASN A 178 1.66 6.62 -12.40
CA ASN A 178 1.95 7.68 -13.37
C ASN A 178 0.73 8.56 -13.73
N GLY A 179 -0.29 8.62 -12.89
CA GLY A 179 -1.50 9.35 -13.23
C GLY A 179 -2.32 8.59 -14.28
N PRO A 180 -3.17 9.23 -15.10
CA PRO A 180 -4.25 8.52 -15.75
C PRO A 180 -3.82 7.18 -16.34
N PHE A 181 -4.32 6.08 -15.75
CA PHE A 181 -3.99 4.74 -16.21
C PHE A 181 -4.82 4.41 -17.46
N SER A 182 -4.15 4.15 -18.57
CA SER A 182 -4.82 3.81 -19.83
C SER A 182 -5.31 2.36 -19.90
N GLY A 183 -4.85 1.51 -18.98
CA GLY A 183 -5.16 0.09 -19.02
C GLY A 183 -4.54 -0.63 -20.22
N HIS A 184 -5.19 -1.69 -20.66
CA HIS A 184 -4.85 -2.35 -21.92
C HIS A 184 -5.11 -1.38 -23.09
N HIS A 185 -4.27 -1.40 -24.14
CA HIS A 185 -4.37 -0.45 -25.26
C HIS A 185 -5.71 -0.48 -25.98
N ASP A 186 -6.44 -1.60 -25.93
CA ASP A 186 -7.78 -1.77 -26.49
C ASP A 186 -8.90 -1.33 -25.52
N GLN A 187 -8.56 -0.91 -24.32
CA GLN A 187 -9.52 -0.49 -23.30
C GLN A 187 -9.49 1.04 -23.11
N PRO A 188 -10.64 1.67 -22.90
CA PRO A 188 -10.67 3.09 -22.62
C PRO A 188 -10.02 3.39 -21.26
N VAL A 189 -9.53 4.61 -21.09
CA VAL A 189 -9.06 5.12 -19.79
C VAL A 189 -10.22 5.06 -18.79
N GLN A 190 -9.97 4.43 -17.65
CA GLN A 190 -10.98 4.35 -16.60
C GLN A 190 -11.05 5.68 -15.82
N PRO A 191 -12.24 6.23 -15.59
CA PRO A 191 -12.40 7.54 -14.95
C PRO A 191 -11.70 7.66 -13.59
N TRP A 192 -11.75 6.61 -12.79
CA TRP A 192 -11.14 6.59 -11.45
C TRP A 192 -9.60 6.67 -11.49
N SER A 193 -8.95 6.34 -12.60
CA SER A 193 -7.49 6.47 -12.73
C SER A 193 -7.03 7.94 -12.82
N LYS A 194 -7.91 8.87 -13.15
CA LYS A 194 -7.62 10.30 -13.20
C LYS A 194 -7.32 10.91 -11.83
N PHE A 195 -7.66 10.22 -10.75
CA PHE A 195 -7.43 10.68 -9.38
C PHE A 195 -6.06 10.28 -8.83
N ALA A 196 -5.18 9.71 -9.66
CA ALA A 196 -3.83 9.35 -9.26
C ALA A 196 -2.87 10.55 -9.12
N GLU A 197 -3.29 11.75 -9.51
CA GLU A 197 -2.54 13.01 -9.33
C GLU A 197 -3.14 13.84 -8.20
N ALA A 198 -2.30 14.52 -7.45
CA ALA A 198 -2.72 15.41 -6.36
C ALA A 198 -1.73 16.57 -6.16
N ASP A 199 -2.20 17.61 -5.49
CA ASP A 199 -1.34 18.69 -4.99
C ASP A 199 -0.61 18.20 -3.74
N VAL A 200 0.72 18.21 -3.79
CA VAL A 200 1.60 17.68 -2.74
C VAL A 200 2.52 18.82 -2.24
N PRO A 201 2.65 19.02 -0.92
CA PRO A 201 3.66 19.93 -0.39
C PRO A 201 5.07 19.47 -0.76
N GLU A 202 5.92 20.39 -1.21
CA GLU A 202 7.33 20.07 -1.55
C GLU A 202 8.16 19.84 -0.29
N GLU A 203 7.79 20.49 0.80
CA GLU A 203 8.46 20.40 2.09
C GLU A 203 8.11 19.09 2.85
N HIS A 204 8.75 18.91 4.00
CA HIS A 204 8.47 17.83 4.92
C HIS A 204 7.07 17.96 5.54
N TYR A 205 6.32 16.87 5.53
CA TYR A 205 5.11 16.66 6.32
C TYR A 205 4.89 15.16 6.52
N VAL A 206 4.10 14.80 7.51
CA VAL A 206 3.77 13.42 7.84
C VAL A 206 2.27 13.17 7.73
N VAL A 207 1.93 11.95 7.33
CA VAL A 207 0.59 11.37 7.51
C VAL A 207 0.75 10.28 8.56
N PRO A 208 0.03 10.35 9.69
CA PRO A 208 0.22 9.40 10.78
C PRO A 208 -0.10 7.96 10.36
N LEU A 209 0.78 7.02 10.70
CA LEU A 209 0.48 5.59 10.57
C LEU A 209 -0.66 5.20 11.50
N GLY A 210 -1.54 4.30 11.07
CA GLY A 210 -2.69 3.87 11.86
C GLY A 210 -3.87 4.84 11.85
N LYS A 211 -3.93 5.75 10.86
CA LYS A 211 -5.05 6.66 10.64
C LYS A 211 -5.61 6.52 9.23
N ALA A 212 -6.86 6.07 9.17
CA ALA A 212 -7.64 5.98 7.93
C ALA A 212 -8.17 7.36 7.50
N ALA A 213 -8.62 7.44 6.26
CA ALA A 213 -9.29 8.63 5.73
C ALA A 213 -10.68 8.29 5.18
N ILE A 214 -11.68 9.07 5.55
CA ILE A 214 -12.97 9.05 4.85
C ILE A 214 -12.78 9.89 3.59
N VAL A 215 -12.72 9.22 2.44
CA VAL A 215 -12.47 9.85 1.13
C VAL A 215 -13.75 10.13 0.34
N ARG A 216 -14.86 9.61 0.82
CA ARG A 216 -16.23 9.92 0.42
C ARG A 216 -17.16 9.68 1.61
N GLU A 217 -17.88 10.71 2.00
CA GLU A 217 -18.95 10.58 3.00
C GLU A 217 -20.14 9.80 2.42
N GLY A 218 -20.86 9.08 3.27
CA GLY A 218 -22.06 8.35 2.88
C GLY A 218 -22.82 7.81 4.10
N SER A 219 -24.04 7.33 3.87
CA SER A 219 -24.94 6.88 4.93
C SER A 219 -25.52 5.48 4.74
N ASP A 220 -25.45 4.91 3.53
CA ASP A 220 -26.13 3.66 3.21
C ASP A 220 -25.26 2.42 3.49
N VAL A 221 -23.97 2.49 3.22
CA VAL A 221 -23.01 1.37 3.33
C VAL A 221 -21.60 1.89 3.54
N THR A 222 -20.82 1.24 4.38
CA THR A 222 -19.37 1.49 4.52
C THR A 222 -18.59 0.63 3.55
N VAL A 223 -17.68 1.25 2.80
CA VAL A 223 -16.72 0.54 1.94
C VAL A 223 -15.33 0.70 2.52
N LEU A 224 -14.68 -0.41 2.87
CA LEU A 224 -13.30 -0.46 3.32
C LEU A 224 -12.39 -0.83 2.15
N ALA A 225 -11.44 0.03 1.82
CA ALA A 225 -10.53 -0.19 0.70
C ALA A 225 -9.13 0.38 0.98
N TYR A 226 -8.16 -0.01 0.18
CA TYR A 226 -6.80 0.53 0.21
C TYR A 226 -6.17 0.50 -1.20
N GLY A 227 -5.13 1.30 -1.40
CA GLY A 227 -4.43 1.38 -2.68
C GLY A 227 -5.36 1.72 -3.85
N THR A 228 -5.19 1.02 -4.96
CA THR A 228 -6.00 1.24 -6.18
C THR A 228 -7.50 1.07 -5.94
N MET A 229 -7.89 0.18 -5.04
CA MET A 229 -9.29 -0.13 -4.79
C MET A 229 -10.08 1.02 -4.16
N VAL A 230 -9.43 2.00 -3.58
CA VAL A 230 -10.08 3.24 -3.09
C VAL A 230 -10.72 4.00 -4.26
N HIS A 231 -9.98 4.16 -5.36
CA HIS A 231 -10.47 4.85 -6.56
C HIS A 231 -11.58 4.06 -7.25
N VAL A 232 -11.43 2.74 -7.34
CA VAL A 232 -12.46 1.84 -7.89
C VAL A 232 -13.75 1.92 -7.08
N SER A 233 -13.64 1.95 -5.74
CA SER A 233 -14.79 2.04 -4.85
C SER A 233 -15.52 3.38 -4.95
N LYS A 234 -14.78 4.48 -5.10
CA LYS A 234 -15.37 5.81 -5.33
C LYS A 234 -16.16 5.85 -6.64
N ALA A 235 -15.59 5.35 -7.73
CA ALA A 235 -16.27 5.26 -9.02
C ALA A 235 -17.54 4.39 -8.94
N ALA A 236 -17.45 3.24 -8.26
CA ALA A 236 -18.60 2.36 -8.05
C ALA A 236 -19.71 3.03 -7.24
N ALA A 237 -19.39 3.79 -6.21
CA ALA A 237 -20.35 4.55 -5.43
C ALA A 237 -21.07 5.61 -6.30
N GLU A 238 -20.31 6.35 -7.11
CA GLU A 238 -20.85 7.37 -8.02
C GLU A 238 -21.75 6.74 -9.09
N GLU A 239 -21.31 5.67 -9.74
CA GLU A 239 -22.03 5.01 -10.83
C GLU A 239 -23.29 4.26 -10.35
N SER A 240 -23.26 3.70 -9.13
CA SER A 240 -24.42 2.97 -8.58
C SER A 240 -25.51 3.89 -8.05
N GLY A 241 -25.17 5.13 -7.67
CA GLY A 241 -26.05 6.05 -6.97
C GLY A 241 -26.31 5.67 -5.51
N ILE A 242 -25.63 4.64 -4.97
CA ILE A 242 -25.68 4.26 -3.56
C ILE A 242 -24.84 5.24 -2.74
N ASP A 243 -25.38 5.74 -1.63
CA ASP A 243 -24.68 6.67 -0.76
C ASP A 243 -23.65 5.96 0.14
N ALA A 244 -22.60 5.43 -0.51
CA ALA A 244 -21.56 4.69 0.16
C ALA A 244 -20.50 5.61 0.79
N GLU A 245 -20.18 5.37 2.06
CA GLU A 245 -19.01 5.96 2.73
C GLU A 245 -17.76 5.15 2.37
N VAL A 246 -16.80 5.76 1.71
CA VAL A 246 -15.56 5.10 1.32
C VAL A 246 -14.44 5.49 2.24
N ILE A 247 -13.85 4.49 2.90
CA ILE A 247 -12.70 4.64 3.81
C ILE A 247 -11.46 4.08 3.14
N ASP A 248 -10.46 4.95 2.97
CA ASP A 248 -9.09 4.55 2.65
C ASP A 248 -8.38 4.17 3.95
N LEU A 249 -8.03 2.90 4.09
CA LEU A 249 -7.36 2.38 5.27
C LEU A 249 -5.93 2.92 5.43
N ARG A 250 -5.22 3.24 4.33
CA ARG A 250 -3.84 3.75 4.31
C ARG A 250 -2.82 2.82 4.98
N THR A 251 -3.13 2.39 6.19
CA THR A 251 -2.30 1.49 7.00
C THR A 251 -3.11 0.25 7.37
N LEU A 252 -2.58 -0.91 7.05
CA LEU A 252 -3.20 -2.18 7.41
C LEU A 252 -2.76 -2.64 8.82
N VAL A 253 -1.52 -2.34 9.19
CA VAL A 253 -0.97 -2.54 10.53
C VAL A 253 -0.07 -1.34 10.87
N PRO A 254 -0.37 -0.58 11.92
CA PRO A 254 -1.57 -0.65 12.76
C PRO A 254 -2.82 -0.18 12.02
N LEU A 255 -3.99 -0.72 12.38
CA LEU A 255 -5.27 -0.41 11.75
C LEU A 255 -6.03 0.66 12.56
N ASP A 256 -6.70 1.59 11.88
CA ASP A 256 -7.63 2.55 12.51
C ASP A 256 -9.00 1.90 12.77
N ILE A 257 -9.07 1.10 13.81
CA ILE A 257 -10.28 0.34 14.18
C ILE A 257 -11.42 1.29 14.53
N GLU A 258 -11.13 2.41 15.18
CA GLU A 258 -12.14 3.38 15.61
C GLU A 258 -12.91 3.96 14.43
N THR A 259 -12.21 4.43 13.40
CA THR A 259 -12.84 4.98 12.20
C THR A 259 -13.73 3.94 11.50
N ILE A 260 -13.24 2.69 11.38
CA ILE A 260 -14.02 1.60 10.79
C ILE A 260 -15.30 1.33 11.58
N VAL A 261 -15.19 1.19 12.90
CA VAL A 261 -16.31 0.84 13.78
C VAL A 261 -17.36 1.94 13.80
N VAL A 262 -16.95 3.21 13.85
CA VAL A 262 -17.88 4.36 13.83
C VAL A 262 -18.65 4.38 12.52
N SER A 263 -17.98 4.20 11.39
CA SER A 263 -18.62 4.18 10.07
C SER A 263 -19.60 3.00 9.92
N VAL A 264 -19.18 1.78 10.23
CA VAL A 264 -20.05 0.60 10.10
C VAL A 264 -21.25 0.67 11.03
N LYS A 265 -21.10 1.19 12.24
CA LYS A 265 -22.24 1.41 13.14
C LYS A 265 -23.22 2.48 12.64
N LYS A 266 -22.73 3.46 11.90
CA LYS A 266 -23.56 4.49 11.24
C LYS A 266 -24.39 3.91 10.10
N THR A 267 -23.76 3.11 9.24
CA THR A 267 -24.37 2.63 8.00
C THR A 267 -25.10 1.29 8.13
N GLY A 268 -24.78 0.49 9.13
CA GLY A 268 -25.31 -0.87 9.32
C GLY A 268 -24.84 -1.90 8.29
N ARG A 269 -24.02 -1.52 7.30
CA ARG A 269 -23.60 -2.37 6.16
C ARG A 269 -22.12 -2.17 5.86
N CYS A 270 -21.47 -3.25 5.41
CA CYS A 270 -20.04 -3.21 5.10
C CYS A 270 -19.71 -3.99 3.82
N VAL A 271 -18.95 -3.36 2.94
CA VAL A 271 -18.32 -3.96 1.75
C VAL A 271 -16.82 -3.77 1.87
N ILE A 272 -16.05 -4.84 1.70
CA ILE A 272 -14.58 -4.82 1.76
C ILE A 272 -14.03 -5.08 0.38
N VAL A 273 -13.14 -4.18 -0.10
CA VAL A 273 -12.64 -4.23 -1.47
C VAL A 273 -11.12 -4.26 -1.48
N HIS A 274 -10.53 -5.31 -2.04
CA HIS A 274 -9.08 -5.41 -2.28
C HIS A 274 -8.76 -6.28 -3.50
N GLU A 275 -7.59 -6.13 -4.08
CA GLU A 275 -7.19 -6.87 -5.30
C GLU A 275 -6.51 -8.22 -5.01
N ALA A 276 -6.06 -8.48 -3.81
CA ALA A 276 -5.52 -9.77 -3.39
C ALA A 276 -6.57 -10.91 -3.51
N PRO A 277 -6.14 -12.19 -3.57
CA PRO A 277 -7.05 -13.33 -3.51
C PRO A 277 -7.98 -13.30 -2.30
N ARG A 278 -9.14 -13.95 -2.43
CA ARG A 278 -10.18 -13.95 -1.40
C ARG A 278 -9.78 -14.74 -0.15
N THR A 279 -9.22 -15.93 -0.36
CA THR A 279 -8.85 -16.82 0.75
C THR A 279 -7.64 -16.26 1.50
N SER A 280 -7.79 -16.07 2.81
CA SER A 280 -6.75 -15.51 3.69
C SER A 280 -6.20 -14.14 3.26
N GLY A 281 -6.87 -13.42 2.36
CA GLY A 281 -6.60 -12.01 2.10
C GLY A 281 -6.97 -11.15 3.31
N PHE A 282 -6.40 -9.94 3.43
CA PHE A 282 -6.62 -9.06 4.59
C PHE A 282 -8.09 -8.70 4.82
N GLY A 283 -8.93 -8.77 3.78
CA GLY A 283 -10.38 -8.61 3.92
C GLY A 283 -11.06 -9.67 4.78
N ALA A 284 -10.43 -10.81 5.05
CA ALA A 284 -10.94 -11.80 6.00
C ALA A 284 -10.78 -11.31 7.44
N GLU A 285 -9.64 -10.70 7.76
CA GLU A 285 -9.38 -10.07 9.06
C GLU A 285 -10.32 -8.88 9.28
N LEU A 286 -10.47 -8.01 8.30
CA LEU A 286 -11.42 -6.89 8.38
C LEU A 286 -12.87 -7.38 8.62
N ALA A 287 -13.28 -8.46 7.96
CA ALA A 287 -14.60 -9.04 8.17
C ALA A 287 -14.77 -9.60 9.60
N ALA A 288 -13.75 -10.26 10.13
CA ALA A 288 -13.76 -10.75 11.52
C ALA A 288 -13.86 -9.58 12.52
N LEU A 289 -13.04 -8.55 12.35
CA LEU A 289 -13.03 -7.36 13.18
C LEU A 289 -14.40 -6.64 13.16
N VAL A 290 -14.97 -6.42 11.98
CA VAL A 290 -16.29 -5.79 11.84
C VAL A 290 -17.36 -6.66 12.49
N GLN A 291 -17.30 -7.99 12.32
CA GLN A 291 -18.21 -8.93 12.98
C GLN A 291 -18.11 -8.85 14.51
N GLU A 292 -16.91 -8.81 15.06
CA GLU A 292 -16.69 -8.72 16.52
C GLU A 292 -17.17 -7.41 17.11
N GLN A 293 -16.88 -6.28 16.44
CA GLN A 293 -17.13 -4.94 16.97
C GLN A 293 -18.49 -4.36 16.62
N CYS A 294 -19.14 -4.84 15.55
CA CYS A 294 -20.33 -4.25 14.99
C CYS A 294 -21.51 -5.23 14.82
N PHE A 295 -21.41 -6.47 15.29
CA PHE A 295 -22.43 -7.51 15.09
C PHE A 295 -23.89 -7.04 15.29
N PHE A 296 -24.16 -6.37 16.39
CA PHE A 296 -25.52 -5.90 16.72
C PHE A 296 -25.99 -4.68 15.92
N TYR A 297 -25.13 -4.13 15.06
CA TYR A 297 -25.42 -2.99 14.19
C TYR A 297 -25.54 -3.41 12.73
N LEU A 298 -25.07 -4.62 12.38
CA LEU A 298 -25.12 -5.11 11.01
C LEU A 298 -26.55 -5.48 10.60
N GLU A 299 -26.99 -4.91 9.50
CA GLU A 299 -28.29 -5.17 8.85
C GLU A 299 -28.19 -6.16 7.68
N ALA A 300 -26.98 -6.44 7.22
CA ALA A 300 -26.68 -7.38 6.13
C ALA A 300 -25.37 -8.13 6.38
N PRO A 301 -25.14 -9.29 5.73
CA PRO A 301 -23.82 -9.93 5.69
C PRO A 301 -22.75 -9.00 5.13
N ILE A 302 -21.52 -9.12 5.66
CA ILE A 302 -20.37 -8.38 5.13
C ILE A 302 -20.00 -8.94 3.76
N GLU A 303 -20.03 -8.09 2.73
CA GLU A 303 -19.63 -8.47 1.37
C GLU A 303 -18.13 -8.24 1.16
N ARG A 304 -17.47 -9.15 0.43
CA ARG A 304 -16.06 -9.02 0.05
C ARG A 304 -15.89 -9.09 -1.46
N VAL A 305 -15.42 -8.02 -2.05
CA VAL A 305 -15.08 -7.91 -3.47
C VAL A 305 -13.56 -7.98 -3.62
N THR A 306 -13.05 -9.06 -4.15
CA THR A 306 -11.62 -9.39 -4.10
C THR A 306 -11.12 -9.90 -5.45
N GLY A 307 -9.81 -10.06 -5.60
CA GLY A 307 -9.25 -10.94 -6.63
C GLY A 307 -9.76 -12.39 -6.47
N TRP A 308 -9.50 -13.21 -7.47
CA TRP A 308 -9.90 -14.61 -7.47
C TRP A 308 -8.82 -15.50 -6.84
N ASP A 309 -9.21 -16.64 -6.27
CA ASP A 309 -8.28 -17.64 -5.74
C ASP A 309 -7.65 -18.46 -6.89
N THR A 310 -6.96 -17.76 -7.78
CA THR A 310 -6.23 -18.33 -8.92
C THR A 310 -4.88 -17.64 -9.05
N PRO A 311 -3.87 -18.27 -9.70
CA PRO A 311 -2.68 -17.55 -10.11
C PRO A 311 -3.07 -16.32 -10.96
N TYR A 312 -2.36 -15.22 -10.80
CA TYR A 312 -2.70 -13.96 -11.47
C TYR A 312 -2.61 -14.13 -13.00
N PRO A 313 -3.71 -13.91 -13.77
CA PRO A 313 -3.73 -14.17 -15.20
C PRO A 313 -3.05 -13.03 -15.97
N HIS A 314 -2.23 -13.36 -16.96
CA HIS A 314 -1.55 -12.37 -17.78
C HIS A 314 -2.52 -11.62 -18.72
N ALA A 315 -3.12 -12.36 -19.67
CA ALA A 315 -3.99 -11.76 -20.69
C ALA A 315 -5.41 -11.41 -20.19
N PHE A 316 -5.83 -11.98 -19.06
CA PHE A 316 -7.16 -11.78 -18.48
C PHE A 316 -7.13 -10.91 -17.23
N GLU A 317 -6.18 -10.01 -17.12
CA GLU A 317 -6.02 -9.13 -15.95
C GLU A 317 -7.32 -8.39 -15.59
N TRP A 318 -8.04 -7.85 -16.58
CA TRP A 318 -9.30 -7.13 -16.33
C TRP A 318 -10.47 -8.00 -15.86
N HIS A 319 -10.40 -9.31 -16.04
CA HIS A 319 -11.37 -10.25 -15.47
C HIS A 319 -11.03 -10.62 -14.03
N TYR A 320 -9.75 -10.61 -13.70
CA TYR A 320 -9.25 -10.88 -12.35
C TYR A 320 -9.42 -9.68 -11.44
N PHE A 321 -8.99 -8.52 -11.91
CA PHE A 321 -8.91 -7.27 -11.17
C PHE A 321 -10.32 -6.76 -10.83
N PRO A 322 -10.63 -6.42 -9.55
CA PRO A 322 -11.92 -5.84 -9.21
C PRO A 322 -12.09 -4.47 -9.88
N GLY A 323 -13.03 -4.38 -10.79
CA GLY A 323 -13.46 -3.11 -11.40
C GLY A 323 -14.73 -2.56 -10.77
N PRO A 324 -15.16 -1.33 -11.14
CA PRO A 324 -16.37 -0.71 -10.58
C PRO A 324 -17.62 -1.59 -10.68
N ALA A 325 -17.84 -2.31 -11.79
CA ALA A 325 -18.99 -3.20 -11.97
C ALA A 325 -19.08 -4.27 -10.87
N ARG A 326 -17.95 -4.92 -10.51
CA ARG A 326 -17.92 -5.93 -9.44
C ARG A 326 -18.16 -5.31 -8.06
N VAL A 327 -17.68 -4.10 -7.83
CA VAL A 327 -17.93 -3.37 -6.58
C VAL A 327 -19.41 -2.96 -6.50
N ILE A 328 -20.02 -2.50 -7.60
CA ILE A 328 -21.47 -2.20 -7.67
C ILE A 328 -22.32 -3.43 -7.33
N GLU A 329 -21.95 -4.61 -7.81
CA GLU A 329 -22.63 -5.85 -7.44
C GLU A 329 -22.52 -6.11 -5.92
N GLY A 330 -21.36 -5.90 -5.33
CA GLY A 330 -21.17 -6.01 -3.87
C GLY A 330 -22.00 -5.01 -3.09
N LEU A 331 -22.02 -3.75 -3.53
CA LEU A 331 -22.86 -2.70 -2.93
C LEU A 331 -24.34 -3.08 -2.98
N LYS A 332 -24.84 -3.49 -4.14
CA LYS A 332 -26.26 -3.92 -4.31
C LYS A 332 -26.60 -5.09 -3.39
N LYS A 333 -25.75 -6.11 -3.30
CA LYS A 333 -25.96 -7.24 -2.38
C LYS A 333 -26.04 -6.81 -0.92
N ALA A 334 -25.21 -5.86 -0.50
CA ALA A 334 -25.29 -5.30 0.84
C ALA A 334 -26.58 -4.51 1.10
N MET A 335 -27.22 -3.97 0.04
CA MET A 335 -28.46 -3.20 0.14
C MET A 335 -29.75 -4.04 0.01
N GLU A 336 -29.66 -5.27 -0.52
CA GLU A 336 -30.83 -6.13 -0.76
C GLU A 336 -31.47 -6.73 0.52
N ARG A 337 -30.90 -6.51 1.69
CA ARG A 337 -31.32 -7.13 2.96
C ARG A 337 -31.47 -6.13 4.07
#